data_cae1235c33b699dfa7cecfc6a9306221
#
_entry.id   cae1235c33b699dfa7cecfc6a9306221
#
_cell.length_a   1.000
_cell.length_b   1.000
_cell.length_c   1.000
_cell.angle_alpha   90.00
_cell.angle_beta   90.00
_cell.angle_gamma   90.00
#
_symmetry.space_group_name_H-M   'P 1'
#
loop_
_entity.id
_entity.type
_entity.pdbx_description
1 polymer ?
#
loop_
_entity_poly.entity_id
_entity_poly.type
_entity_poly.pdbx_seq_one_letter_code
_entity_poly.pdbx_strand_id
1 'polypeptide(L)'
;DAANILKPALARGELRSIGATTLEEYQKYFEKDKALERRFQTVMVDEPTPEDAISILRGLKERYENHHKVRIQDDALIAAVQLSHRYITDRFLPDKAIDLMDEAAAKLRMERDSQPEELDEITRRLRQLEIEREAIKRENDTAKLEQLNKEIAELSEKEKDLRAKWEGEKEVLSRIQQD
;
A
#
# COMPACT_ATOMS: atom_id res chain seq x y z
N ASP A 1 2.44 -17.73 -34.77
CA ASP A 1 1.63 -18.26 -33.66
C ASP A 1 2.51 -19.13 -32.77
N ALA A 2 2.84 -18.66 -31.55
CA ALA A 2 3.83 -19.33 -30.67
C ALA A 2 3.45 -20.78 -30.32
N ALA A 3 2.14 -21.07 -30.23
CA ALA A 3 1.65 -22.42 -29.97
C ALA A 3 2.10 -23.43 -31.05
N ASN A 4 2.12 -23.03 -32.30
CA ASN A 4 2.52 -23.92 -33.40
C ASN A 4 4.03 -24.24 -33.39
N ILE A 5 4.85 -23.37 -32.82
CA ILE A 5 6.30 -23.58 -32.66
C ILE A 5 6.57 -24.57 -31.53
N LEU A 6 5.76 -24.54 -30.46
CA LEU A 6 5.94 -25.38 -29.29
C LEU A 6 5.39 -26.82 -29.47
N LYS A 7 4.36 -27.00 -30.30
CA LYS A 7 3.72 -28.31 -30.51
C LYS A 7 4.68 -29.44 -30.88
N PRO A 8 5.65 -29.27 -31.80
CA PRO A 8 6.59 -30.33 -32.15
C PRO A 8 7.52 -30.72 -31.01
N ALA A 9 8.03 -29.76 -30.23
CA ALA A 9 8.92 -29.99 -29.11
C ALA A 9 8.19 -30.69 -27.95
N LEU A 10 6.93 -30.27 -27.68
CA LEU A 10 6.05 -30.96 -26.73
C LEU A 10 5.73 -32.38 -27.17
N ALA A 11 5.53 -32.62 -28.47
CA ALA A 11 5.24 -33.93 -29.01
C ALA A 11 6.38 -34.93 -28.84
N ARG A 12 7.63 -34.46 -28.94
CA ARG A 12 8.84 -35.24 -28.74
C ARG A 12 9.25 -35.42 -27.30
N GLY A 13 8.56 -34.77 -26.37
CA GLY A 13 8.92 -34.80 -24.94
C GLY A 13 10.19 -34.00 -24.59
N GLU A 14 10.66 -33.18 -25.53
CA GLU A 14 11.85 -32.34 -25.36
C GLU A 14 11.60 -31.15 -24.43
N LEU A 15 10.31 -30.74 -24.32
CA LEU A 15 9.90 -29.60 -23.51
C LEU A 15 8.94 -30.08 -22.40
N ARG A 16 9.33 -29.85 -21.15
CA ARG A 16 8.46 -29.99 -19.99
C ARG A 16 7.97 -28.60 -19.59
N SER A 17 6.65 -28.42 -19.57
CA SER A 17 6.05 -27.11 -19.32
C SER A 17 4.94 -27.22 -18.28
N ILE A 18 4.87 -26.24 -17.40
CA ILE A 18 3.73 -25.98 -16.51
C ILE A 18 3.18 -24.62 -16.93
N GLY A 19 1.90 -24.59 -17.29
CA GLY A 19 1.20 -23.35 -17.66
C GLY A 19 0.08 -23.07 -16.67
N ALA A 20 -0.20 -21.81 -16.44
CA ALA A 20 -1.36 -21.36 -15.68
C ALA A 20 -2.24 -20.48 -16.58
N THR A 21 -3.54 -20.62 -16.48
CA THR A 21 -4.54 -19.88 -17.26
C THR A 21 -5.86 -19.84 -16.50
N THR A 22 -6.79 -19.01 -16.93
CA THR A 22 -8.16 -18.99 -16.41
C THR A 22 -9.02 -20.07 -17.09
N LEU A 23 -10.14 -20.45 -16.46
CA LEU A 23 -11.10 -21.38 -17.05
C LEU A 23 -11.65 -20.87 -18.39
N GLU A 24 -11.94 -19.60 -18.48
CA GLU A 24 -12.46 -18.98 -19.70
C GLU A 24 -11.44 -19.05 -20.85
N GLU A 25 -10.18 -18.74 -20.58
CA GLU A 25 -9.10 -18.81 -21.55
C GLU A 25 -8.80 -20.25 -21.96
N TYR A 26 -8.83 -21.18 -20.99
CA TYR A 26 -8.67 -22.61 -21.27
C TYR A 26 -9.74 -23.09 -22.24
N GLN A 27 -11.01 -22.82 -21.97
CA GLN A 27 -12.13 -23.22 -22.83
C GLN A 27 -12.07 -22.54 -24.21
N LYS A 28 -11.68 -21.29 -24.23
CA LYS A 28 -11.66 -20.51 -25.47
C LYS A 28 -10.53 -20.88 -26.40
N TYR A 29 -9.35 -21.16 -25.89
CA TYR A 29 -8.13 -21.31 -26.69
C TYR A 29 -7.50 -22.69 -26.59
N PHE A 30 -7.56 -23.34 -25.45
CA PHE A 30 -6.82 -24.58 -25.19
C PHE A 30 -7.65 -25.83 -25.49
N GLU A 31 -8.86 -25.92 -25.01
CA GLU A 31 -9.78 -27.05 -25.20
C GLU A 31 -10.11 -27.30 -26.68
N LYS A 32 -10.12 -26.24 -27.46
CA LYS A 32 -10.35 -26.33 -28.92
C LYS A 32 -9.17 -26.93 -29.70
N ASP A 33 -7.98 -26.88 -29.14
CA ASP A 33 -6.77 -27.44 -29.74
C ASP A 33 -6.48 -28.84 -29.18
N LYS A 34 -7.10 -29.86 -29.78
CA LYS A 34 -6.95 -31.25 -29.36
C LYS A 34 -5.49 -31.74 -29.35
N ALA A 35 -4.59 -31.05 -30.06
CA ALA A 35 -3.18 -31.41 -30.04
C ALA A 35 -2.47 -30.94 -28.78
N LEU A 36 -2.88 -29.82 -28.20
CA LEU A 36 -2.41 -29.33 -26.89
C LEU A 36 -3.10 -30.06 -25.75
N GLU A 37 -4.42 -30.21 -25.81
CA GLU A 37 -5.22 -30.89 -24.77
C GLU A 37 -4.67 -32.28 -24.40
N ARG A 38 -4.27 -33.08 -25.40
CA ARG A 38 -3.72 -34.41 -25.18
C ARG A 38 -2.32 -34.44 -24.57
N ARG A 39 -1.63 -33.32 -24.48
CA ARG A 39 -0.24 -33.22 -24.01
C ARG A 39 -0.10 -32.57 -22.65
N PHE A 40 -1.18 -32.02 -22.14
CA PHE A 40 -1.20 -31.39 -20.82
C PHE A 40 -2.26 -32.07 -19.94
N GLN A 41 -1.90 -32.33 -18.70
CA GLN A 41 -2.85 -32.73 -17.68
C GLN A 41 -3.37 -31.48 -17.00
N THR A 42 -4.69 -31.35 -16.93
CA THR A 42 -5.33 -30.23 -16.23
C THR A 42 -5.32 -30.49 -14.74
N VAL A 43 -4.94 -29.47 -13.99
CA VAL A 43 -5.00 -29.42 -12.53
C VAL A 43 -5.86 -28.22 -12.15
N MET A 44 -7.03 -28.49 -11.57
CA MET A 44 -7.88 -27.41 -11.04
C MET A 44 -7.27 -26.87 -9.76
N VAL A 45 -7.23 -25.56 -9.67
CA VAL A 45 -6.82 -24.83 -8.47
C VAL A 45 -8.02 -24.03 -7.98
N ASP A 46 -8.67 -24.54 -6.95
CA ASP A 46 -9.83 -23.90 -6.34
C ASP A 46 -9.41 -22.77 -5.39
N GLU A 47 -10.36 -21.88 -5.10
CA GLU A 47 -10.20 -20.85 -4.08
C GLU A 47 -9.94 -21.51 -2.71
N PRO A 48 -8.92 -21.06 -1.94
CA PRO A 48 -8.67 -21.62 -0.62
C PRO A 48 -9.81 -21.29 0.35
N THR A 49 -9.97 -22.15 1.37
CA THR A 49 -10.90 -21.85 2.46
C THR A 49 -10.45 -20.61 3.25
N PRO A 50 -11.34 -19.94 4.00
CA PRO A 50 -10.94 -18.84 4.87
C PRO A 50 -9.83 -19.23 5.86
N GLU A 51 -9.85 -20.43 6.40
CA GLU A 51 -8.84 -20.96 7.31
C GLU A 51 -7.47 -21.12 6.63
N ASP A 52 -7.47 -21.66 5.40
CA ASP A 52 -6.25 -21.77 4.60
C ASP A 52 -5.71 -20.39 4.21
N ALA A 53 -6.61 -19.44 3.85
CA ALA A 53 -6.23 -18.08 3.55
C ALA A 53 -5.57 -17.36 4.74
N ILE A 54 -6.08 -17.55 5.98
CA ILE A 54 -5.44 -17.03 7.18
C ILE A 54 -4.02 -17.59 7.33
N SER A 55 -3.85 -18.89 7.09
CA SER A 55 -2.54 -19.56 7.16
C SER A 55 -1.56 -18.98 6.12
N ILE A 56 -2.03 -18.71 4.91
CA ILE A 56 -1.26 -18.05 3.85
C ILE A 56 -0.84 -16.64 4.28
N LEU A 57 -1.76 -15.83 4.80
CA LEU A 57 -1.46 -14.47 5.26
C LEU A 57 -0.44 -14.45 6.40
N ARG A 58 -0.54 -15.42 7.34
CA ARG A 58 0.47 -15.59 8.40
C ARG A 58 1.87 -15.85 7.84
N GLY A 59 1.96 -16.63 6.78
CA GLY A 59 3.24 -16.87 6.07
C GLY A 59 3.79 -15.63 5.35
N LEU A 60 2.94 -14.69 4.97
CA LEU A 60 3.32 -13.45 4.28
C LEU A 60 3.56 -12.28 5.23
N LYS A 61 3.05 -12.36 6.47
CA LYS A 61 3.03 -11.29 7.46
C LYS A 61 4.36 -10.55 7.59
N GLU A 62 5.44 -11.27 7.84
CA GLU A 62 6.77 -10.68 8.08
C GLU A 62 7.25 -9.84 6.89
N ARG A 63 6.96 -10.28 5.65
CA ARG A 63 7.34 -9.53 4.44
C ARG A 63 6.62 -8.20 4.35
N TYR A 64 5.33 -8.16 4.67
CA TYR A 64 4.51 -6.93 4.66
C TYR A 64 4.87 -6.01 5.83
N GLU A 65 5.12 -6.53 7.03
CA GLU A 65 5.64 -5.77 8.17
C GLU A 65 6.96 -5.08 7.83
N ASN A 66 7.87 -5.80 7.19
CA ASN A 66 9.16 -5.26 6.76
C ASN A 66 9.03 -4.21 5.64
N HIS A 67 8.07 -4.39 4.72
CA HIS A 67 7.86 -3.47 3.62
C HIS A 67 7.23 -2.15 4.09
N HIS A 68 6.17 -2.23 4.88
CA HIS A 68 5.43 -1.05 5.35
C HIS A 68 5.99 -0.45 6.64
N LYS A 69 6.90 -1.15 7.32
CA LYS A 69 7.42 -0.74 8.63
C LYS A 69 6.29 -0.53 9.66
N VAL A 70 5.32 -1.42 9.65
CA VAL A 70 4.20 -1.47 10.59
C VAL A 70 4.10 -2.88 11.17
N ARG A 71 3.57 -3.00 12.38
CA ARG A 71 3.32 -4.30 13.01
C ARG A 71 1.91 -4.75 12.71
N ILE A 72 1.75 -5.97 12.21
CA ILE A 72 0.45 -6.55 11.86
C ILE A 72 0.09 -7.59 12.91
N GLN A 73 -1.00 -7.39 13.63
CA GLN A 73 -1.49 -8.35 14.61
C GLN A 73 -2.22 -9.52 13.95
N ASP A 74 -2.26 -10.70 14.60
CA ASP A 74 -2.94 -11.88 14.06
C ASP A 74 -4.43 -11.63 13.84
N ASP A 75 -5.07 -10.92 14.77
CA ASP A 75 -6.48 -10.54 14.64
C ASP A 75 -6.76 -9.69 13.40
N ALA A 76 -5.80 -8.87 12.97
CA ALA A 76 -5.92 -8.09 11.73
C ALA A 76 -5.90 -8.99 10.48
N LEU A 77 -5.10 -10.06 10.48
CA LEU A 77 -5.09 -11.05 9.40
C LEU A 77 -6.42 -11.79 9.32
N ILE A 78 -6.94 -12.22 10.47
CA ILE A 78 -8.25 -12.88 10.57
C ILE A 78 -9.35 -11.95 10.05
N ALA A 79 -9.33 -10.69 10.50
CA ALA A 79 -10.29 -9.67 10.06
C ALA A 79 -10.20 -9.41 8.54
N ALA A 80 -8.98 -9.32 7.98
CA ALA A 80 -8.78 -9.13 6.56
C ALA A 80 -9.41 -10.24 5.72
N VAL A 81 -9.24 -11.51 6.14
CA VAL A 81 -9.86 -12.65 5.46
C VAL A 81 -11.38 -12.61 5.61
N GLN A 82 -11.91 -12.41 6.83
CA GLN A 82 -13.35 -12.43 7.08
C GLN A 82 -14.08 -11.29 6.36
N LEU A 83 -13.54 -10.07 6.43
CA LEU A 83 -14.14 -8.90 5.81
C LEU A 83 -14.06 -8.96 4.28
N SER A 84 -12.91 -9.35 3.73
CA SER A 84 -12.79 -9.52 2.28
C SER A 84 -13.69 -10.62 1.74
N HIS A 85 -13.79 -11.74 2.45
CA HIS A 85 -14.69 -12.84 2.07
C HIS A 85 -16.16 -12.41 2.07
N ARG A 86 -16.56 -11.59 3.04
CA ARG A 86 -17.93 -11.12 3.21
C ARG A 86 -18.33 -9.99 2.26
N TYR A 87 -17.45 -9.04 2.00
CA TYR A 87 -17.80 -7.79 1.33
C TYR A 87 -17.22 -7.64 -0.08
N ILE A 88 -16.14 -8.39 -0.41
CA ILE A 88 -15.52 -8.35 -1.74
C ILE A 88 -15.92 -9.63 -2.48
N THR A 89 -16.88 -9.50 -3.39
CA THR A 89 -17.51 -10.64 -4.09
C THR A 89 -16.96 -10.88 -5.50
N ASP A 90 -16.27 -9.90 -6.06
CA ASP A 90 -15.70 -9.92 -7.42
C ASP A 90 -14.24 -10.39 -7.49
N ARG A 91 -13.66 -10.78 -6.35
CA ARG A 91 -12.29 -11.30 -6.21
C ARG A 91 -12.25 -12.54 -5.35
N PHE A 92 -11.17 -13.30 -5.46
CA PHE A 92 -10.98 -14.58 -4.78
C PHE A 92 -9.96 -14.48 -3.64
N LEU A 93 -10.10 -15.37 -2.64
CA LEU A 93 -9.07 -15.60 -1.64
C LEU A 93 -7.88 -16.34 -2.29
N PRO A 94 -6.64 -16.12 -1.84
CA PRO A 94 -6.24 -15.23 -0.75
C PRO A 94 -6.04 -13.78 -1.19
N ASP A 95 -6.04 -13.46 -2.48
CA ASP A 95 -5.60 -12.19 -3.05
C ASP A 95 -6.37 -11.01 -2.47
N LYS A 96 -7.71 -11.08 -2.41
CA LYS A 96 -8.53 -10.00 -1.85
C LYS A 96 -8.23 -9.70 -0.38
N ALA A 97 -7.81 -10.69 0.40
CA ALA A 97 -7.42 -10.49 1.79
C ALA A 97 -6.00 -9.92 1.91
N ILE A 98 -5.10 -10.33 1.02
CA ILE A 98 -3.76 -9.77 0.90
C ILE A 98 -3.83 -8.30 0.52
N ASP A 99 -4.62 -7.95 -0.50
CA ASP A 99 -4.82 -6.56 -0.94
C ASP A 99 -5.35 -5.69 0.21
N LEU A 100 -6.34 -6.19 0.97
CA LEU A 100 -6.90 -5.46 2.11
C LEU A 100 -5.88 -5.24 3.23
N MET A 101 -5.06 -6.24 3.51
CA MET A 101 -3.97 -6.14 4.49
C MET A 101 -2.89 -5.14 4.02
N ASP A 102 -2.51 -5.19 2.76
CA ASP A 102 -1.52 -4.30 2.15
C ASP A 102 -1.97 -2.84 2.18
N GLU A 103 -3.21 -2.59 1.77
CA GLU A 103 -3.79 -1.24 1.76
C GLU A 103 -3.93 -0.67 3.18
N ALA A 104 -4.37 -1.48 4.14
CA ALA A 104 -4.46 -1.07 5.54
C ALA A 104 -3.07 -0.73 6.13
N ALA A 105 -2.06 -1.54 5.83
CA ALA A 105 -0.69 -1.31 6.27
C ALA A 105 -0.08 -0.05 5.61
N ALA A 106 -0.34 0.15 4.32
CA ALA A 106 0.09 1.35 3.58
C ALA A 106 -0.56 2.62 4.15
N LYS A 107 -1.86 2.57 4.49
CA LYS A 107 -2.59 3.67 5.10
C LYS A 107 -2.01 4.03 6.47
N LEU A 108 -1.78 3.05 7.34
CA LEU A 108 -1.15 3.27 8.66
C LEU A 108 0.25 3.89 8.53
N ARG A 109 1.05 3.42 7.56
CA ARG A 109 2.35 4.03 7.28
C ARG A 109 2.20 5.48 6.86
N MET A 110 1.25 5.78 5.98
CA MET A 110 1.02 7.15 5.52
C MET A 110 0.56 8.06 6.67
N GLU A 111 -0.36 7.59 7.53
CA GLU A 111 -0.82 8.33 8.71
C GLU A 111 0.32 8.60 9.69
N ARG A 112 1.18 7.62 9.93
CA ARG A 112 2.37 7.79 10.80
C ARG A 112 3.39 8.77 10.23
N ASP A 113 3.62 8.72 8.91
CA ASP A 113 4.63 9.52 8.24
C ASP A 113 4.12 10.92 7.86
N SER A 114 2.80 11.17 7.90
CA SER A 114 2.21 12.49 7.66
C SER A 114 2.40 13.43 8.86
N GLN A 115 2.58 14.71 8.53
CA GLN A 115 2.61 15.75 9.54
C GLN A 115 1.20 15.91 10.16
N PRO A 116 1.10 16.23 11.46
CA PRO A 116 -0.17 16.61 12.07
C PRO A 116 -0.82 17.76 11.31
N GLU A 117 -2.14 17.72 11.15
CA GLU A 117 -2.91 18.72 10.41
C GLU A 117 -2.66 20.13 10.97
N GLU A 118 -2.58 20.25 12.29
CA GLU A 118 -2.28 21.52 12.99
C GLU A 118 -0.90 22.09 12.59
N LEU A 119 0.11 21.25 12.42
CA LEU A 119 1.45 21.66 11.99
C LEU A 119 1.44 22.11 10.52
N ASP A 120 0.69 21.41 9.66
CA ASP A 120 0.54 21.78 8.25
C ASP A 120 -0.19 23.13 8.10
N GLU A 121 -1.25 23.37 8.86
CA GLU A 121 -1.97 24.65 8.87
C GLU A 121 -1.08 25.82 9.30
N ILE A 122 -0.33 25.65 10.39
CA ILE A 122 0.59 26.68 10.87
C ILE A 122 1.68 26.96 9.84
N THR A 123 2.25 25.91 9.23
CA THR A 123 3.29 26.07 8.19
C THR A 123 2.76 26.81 6.98
N ARG A 124 1.52 26.53 6.54
CA ARG A 124 0.87 27.26 5.43
C ARG A 124 0.62 28.71 5.79
N ARG A 125 0.15 28.96 7.01
CA ARG A 125 -0.11 30.35 7.47
C ARG A 125 1.17 31.16 7.56
N LEU A 126 2.25 30.59 8.09
CA LEU A 126 3.57 31.23 8.12
C LEU A 126 4.03 31.64 6.72
N ARG A 127 3.94 30.73 5.75
CA ARG A 127 4.32 31.02 4.36
C ARG A 127 3.48 32.15 3.77
N GLN A 128 2.21 32.19 4.08
CA GLN A 128 1.31 33.25 3.64
C GLN A 128 1.71 34.64 4.20
N LEU A 129 1.99 34.69 5.52
CA LEU A 129 2.42 35.93 6.20
C LEU A 129 3.81 36.39 5.72
N GLU A 130 4.73 35.48 5.42
CA GLU A 130 6.04 35.80 4.86
C GLU A 130 5.92 36.44 3.47
N ILE A 131 5.04 35.90 2.61
CA ILE A 131 4.75 36.51 1.29
C ILE A 131 4.15 37.90 1.45
N GLU A 132 3.19 38.06 2.36
CA GLU A 132 2.56 39.34 2.65
C GLU A 132 3.58 40.35 3.19
N ARG A 133 4.45 39.94 4.10
CA ARG A 133 5.56 40.77 4.61
C ARG A 133 6.48 41.27 3.50
N GLU A 134 6.86 40.41 2.55
CA GLU A 134 7.70 40.82 1.42
C GLU A 134 6.97 41.80 0.47
N ALA A 135 5.66 41.67 0.31
CA ALA A 135 4.87 42.63 -0.45
C ALA A 135 4.81 44.03 0.24
N ILE A 136 4.53 44.02 1.56
CA ILE A 136 4.40 45.27 2.34
C ILE A 136 5.75 45.99 2.52
N LYS A 137 6.87 45.28 2.56
CA LYS A 137 8.19 45.92 2.55
C LYS A 137 8.38 46.88 1.37
N ARG A 138 7.78 46.60 0.24
CA ARG A 138 7.84 47.45 -0.97
C ARG A 138 6.97 48.70 -0.86
N GLU A 139 5.95 48.67 -0.01
CA GLU A 139 5.00 49.76 0.21
C GLU A 139 5.42 50.72 1.34
N ASN A 140 6.50 50.40 2.10
CA ASN A 140 7.05 51.18 3.23
C ASN A 140 6.06 51.42 4.38
N ASP A 141 5.07 50.57 4.61
CA ASP A 141 4.15 50.63 5.75
C ASP A 141 4.77 49.98 6.99
N THR A 142 5.46 50.81 7.80
CA THR A 142 6.21 50.35 8.99
C THR A 142 5.31 49.75 10.07
N ALA A 143 4.11 50.28 10.28
CA ALA A 143 3.18 49.80 11.31
C ALA A 143 2.66 48.40 10.99
N LYS A 144 2.30 48.16 9.73
CA LYS A 144 1.88 46.84 9.25
C LYS A 144 3.01 45.81 9.29
N LEU A 145 4.23 46.24 8.96
CA LEU A 145 5.42 45.37 9.04
C LEU A 145 5.73 44.91 10.47
N GLU A 146 5.61 45.79 11.46
CA GLU A 146 5.79 45.41 12.86
C GLU A 146 4.75 44.37 13.32
N GLN A 147 3.49 44.58 12.95
CA GLN A 147 2.41 43.64 13.29
C GLN A 147 2.61 42.27 12.65
N LEU A 148 2.97 42.23 11.36
CA LEU A 148 3.28 40.98 10.66
C LEU A 148 4.49 40.24 11.25
N ASN A 149 5.55 40.99 11.57
CA ASN A 149 6.74 40.39 12.18
C ASN A 149 6.42 39.75 13.54
N LYS A 150 5.53 40.35 14.32
CA LYS A 150 5.09 39.83 15.61
C LYS A 150 4.28 38.54 15.41
N GLU A 151 3.30 38.54 14.48
CA GLU A 151 2.49 37.36 14.17
C GLU A 151 3.36 36.21 13.63
N ILE A 152 4.32 36.49 12.74
CA ILE A 152 5.26 35.50 12.22
C ILE A 152 6.12 34.91 13.35
N ALA A 153 6.60 35.74 14.29
CA ALA A 153 7.42 35.27 15.41
C ALA A 153 6.62 34.32 16.33
N GLU A 154 5.38 34.68 16.69
CA GLU A 154 4.51 33.85 17.54
C GLU A 154 4.16 32.52 16.86
N LEU A 155 3.82 32.52 15.58
CA LEU A 155 3.50 31.32 14.83
C LEU A 155 4.74 30.45 14.57
N SER A 156 5.91 31.05 14.34
CA SER A 156 7.18 30.33 14.18
C SER A 156 7.61 29.59 15.46
N GLU A 157 7.34 30.18 16.62
CA GLU A 157 7.58 29.51 17.91
C GLU A 157 6.65 28.33 18.10
N LYS A 158 5.36 28.48 17.83
CA LYS A 158 4.38 27.38 17.84
C LYS A 158 4.73 26.26 16.88
N GLU A 159 5.16 26.61 15.66
CA GLU A 159 5.56 25.62 14.64
C GLU A 159 6.74 24.79 15.13
N LYS A 160 7.75 25.43 15.73
CA LYS A 160 8.91 24.74 16.31
C LYS A 160 8.54 23.79 17.42
N ASP A 161 7.66 24.20 18.33
CA ASP A 161 7.22 23.37 19.44
C ASP A 161 6.42 22.14 18.98
N LEU A 162 5.50 22.34 18.03
CA LEU A 162 4.71 21.25 17.47
C LEU A 162 5.59 20.29 16.65
N ARG A 163 6.54 20.83 15.88
CA ARG A 163 7.50 20.03 15.12
C ARG A 163 8.38 19.18 16.03
N ALA A 164 8.91 19.77 17.12
CA ALA A 164 9.72 19.04 18.08
C ALA A 164 8.93 17.92 18.77
N LYS A 165 7.66 18.18 19.11
CA LYS A 165 6.75 17.14 19.65
C LYS A 165 6.55 15.99 18.65
N TRP A 166 6.19 16.33 17.42
CA TRP A 166 5.95 15.34 16.37
C TRP A 166 7.19 14.51 16.05
N GLU A 167 8.37 15.14 15.93
CA GLU A 167 9.63 14.44 15.72
C GLU A 167 9.97 13.50 16.90
N GLY A 168 9.73 13.95 18.13
CA GLY A 168 9.91 13.13 19.32
C GLY A 168 8.97 11.91 19.36
N GLU A 169 7.71 12.08 19.03
CA GLU A 169 6.73 10.98 18.95
C GLU A 169 7.11 9.99 17.84
N LYS A 170 7.55 10.49 16.67
CA LYS A 170 8.02 9.67 15.56
C LYS A 170 9.27 8.86 15.93
N GLU A 171 10.22 9.44 16.67
CA GLU A 171 11.41 8.76 17.13
C GLU A 171 11.07 7.64 18.13
N VAL A 172 10.14 7.88 19.07
CA VAL A 172 9.67 6.86 20.02
C VAL A 172 9.00 5.70 19.28
N LEU A 173 8.12 5.99 18.33
CA LEU A 173 7.48 4.95 17.51
C LEU A 173 8.49 4.15 16.70
N SER A 174 9.52 4.80 16.15
CA SER A 174 10.59 4.13 15.40
C SER A 174 11.41 3.19 16.28
N ARG A 175 11.68 3.56 17.52
CA ARG A 175 12.40 2.71 18.51
C ARG A 175 11.60 1.48 18.89
N ILE A 176 10.30 1.62 19.17
CA ILE A 176 9.41 0.49 19.52
C ILE A 176 9.35 -0.57 18.39
N GLN A 177 9.63 -0.18 17.15
CA GLN A 177 9.61 -1.09 16.00
C GLN A 177 10.95 -1.83 15.76
N GLN A 178 12.03 -1.37 16.40
CA GLN A 178 13.36 -2.00 16.27
C GLN A 178 13.62 -3.07 17.35
N ASP A 179 12.82 -3.08 18.42
CA ASP A 179 12.81 -4.09 19.48
C ASP A 179 11.78 -5.19 19.19
#